data_0b0a46f1303979f2cfa7842c7e0977cf
#
_entry.id   0b0a46f1303979f2cfa7842c7e0977cf
#
_cell.length_a   1.000
_cell.length_b   1.000
_cell.length_c   1.000
_cell.angle_alpha   90.00
_cell.angle_beta   90.00
_cell.angle_gamma   90.00
#
_symmetry.space_group_name_H-M   'P 1'
#
loop_
_entity.id
_entity.type
_entity.pdbx_description
1 polymer ?
#
loop_
_entity_poly.entity_id
_entity_poly.type
_entity_poly.pdbx_seq_one_letter_code
_entity_poly.pdbx_strand_id
1 'polypeptide(L)'
;MATKHHILEVCAADIDSALNAKAGGAERIELCSALSEGGITPSYGLAKQALALGMKVHALIRPRGGDFLYNPHEIDTMVDDIEALRRLGVHGVVIGALTPDGDIDVAACRRMVEAAEGINITFHRAFDRCRCPQEALEQIIALGCNRLLTSGQAPTALQGAELIASLVRQAAGRIIIMPGCGVNANNAAQILSLTGATEIHASASTMMPSLMKF
;
A
#
# COMPACT_ATOMS: atom_id res chain seq x y z
N MET A 1 -12.75 -11.44 -26.77
CA MET A 1 -11.67 -10.67 -26.11
C MET A 1 -11.45 -11.33 -24.75
N ALA A 2 -10.23 -11.76 -24.43
CA ALA A 2 -9.94 -12.30 -23.08
C ALA A 2 -10.18 -11.18 -22.06
N THR A 3 -11.00 -11.42 -21.07
CA THR A 3 -11.22 -10.50 -19.95
C THR A 3 -9.89 -10.32 -19.22
N LYS A 4 -9.34 -9.12 -19.24
CA LYS A 4 -8.10 -8.79 -18.52
C LYS A 4 -8.38 -9.00 -17.04
N HIS A 5 -7.68 -9.93 -16.41
CA HIS A 5 -7.81 -10.16 -14.96
C HIS A 5 -7.18 -8.97 -14.23
N HIS A 6 -7.93 -8.35 -13.32
CA HIS A 6 -7.46 -7.27 -12.48
C HIS A 6 -7.36 -7.76 -11.04
N ILE A 7 -6.31 -7.39 -10.33
CA ILE A 7 -6.10 -7.78 -8.94
C ILE A 7 -6.72 -6.73 -8.03
N LEU A 8 -7.55 -7.18 -7.10
CA LEU A 8 -8.09 -6.36 -6.02
C LEU A 8 -7.28 -6.58 -4.74
N GLU A 9 -6.69 -5.49 -4.23
CA GLU A 9 -6.14 -5.43 -2.89
C GLU A 9 -7.10 -4.68 -1.97
N VAL A 10 -7.37 -5.26 -0.79
CA VAL A 10 -8.23 -4.63 0.22
C VAL A 10 -7.43 -4.31 1.47
N CYS A 11 -7.56 -3.08 1.98
CA CYS A 11 -7.00 -2.67 3.26
C CYS A 11 -7.80 -3.32 4.40
N ALA A 12 -7.12 -4.02 5.32
CA ALA A 12 -7.72 -4.69 6.46
C ALA A 12 -6.98 -4.29 7.75
N ALA A 13 -7.74 -3.87 8.78
CA ALA A 13 -7.18 -3.42 10.06
C ALA A 13 -7.46 -4.37 11.23
N ASP A 14 -8.20 -5.42 10.98
CA ASP A 14 -8.55 -6.48 11.92
C ASP A 14 -8.83 -7.80 11.17
N ILE A 15 -9.05 -8.86 11.93
CA ILE A 15 -9.28 -10.19 11.37
C ILE A 15 -10.63 -10.31 10.65
N ASP A 16 -11.65 -9.62 11.13
CA ASP A 16 -12.98 -9.65 10.51
C ASP A 16 -12.96 -8.96 9.15
N SER A 17 -12.22 -7.83 9.06
CA SER A 17 -11.97 -7.15 7.77
C SER A 17 -11.23 -8.06 6.78
N ALA A 18 -10.22 -8.82 7.25
CA ALA A 18 -9.47 -9.77 6.41
C ALA A 18 -10.37 -10.95 5.95
N LEU A 19 -11.22 -11.48 6.83
CA LEU A 19 -12.20 -12.53 6.48
C LEU A 19 -13.22 -12.02 5.45
N ASN A 20 -13.73 -10.81 5.63
CA ASN A 20 -14.67 -10.19 4.71
C ASN A 20 -14.02 -9.90 3.34
N ALA A 21 -12.77 -9.44 3.32
CA ALA A 21 -12.00 -9.26 2.08
C ALA A 21 -11.86 -10.59 1.31
N LYS A 22 -11.50 -11.68 2.03
CA LYS A 22 -11.44 -13.02 1.45
C LYS A 22 -12.78 -13.48 0.88
N ALA A 23 -13.86 -13.33 1.65
CA ALA A 23 -15.20 -13.70 1.22
C ALA A 23 -15.67 -12.87 0.01
N GLY A 24 -15.24 -11.62 -0.09
CA GLY A 24 -15.47 -10.71 -1.21
C GLY A 24 -14.62 -10.98 -2.45
N GLY A 25 -13.70 -11.95 -2.41
CA GLY A 25 -12.86 -12.34 -3.55
C GLY A 25 -11.61 -11.47 -3.75
N ALA A 26 -11.16 -10.74 -2.73
CA ALA A 26 -9.88 -10.05 -2.81
C ALA A 26 -8.73 -11.05 -2.90
N GLU A 27 -7.79 -10.82 -3.81
CA GLU A 27 -6.62 -11.68 -3.98
C GLU A 27 -5.49 -11.35 -3.00
N ARG A 28 -5.50 -10.13 -2.45
CA ARG A 28 -4.49 -9.65 -1.53
C ARG A 28 -5.11 -8.71 -0.50
N ILE A 29 -4.55 -8.69 0.70
CA ILE A 29 -4.84 -7.66 1.69
C ILE A 29 -3.59 -6.84 1.98
N GLU A 30 -3.78 -5.52 2.15
CA GLU A 30 -2.86 -4.67 2.87
C GLU A 30 -3.26 -4.68 4.34
N LEU A 31 -2.45 -5.32 5.18
CA LEU A 31 -2.72 -5.45 6.60
C LEU A 31 -2.12 -4.27 7.36
N CYS A 32 -2.93 -3.58 8.15
CA CYS A 32 -2.50 -2.47 8.98
C CYS A 32 -3.19 -2.50 10.35
N SER A 33 -2.98 -1.48 11.16
CA SER A 33 -3.76 -1.14 12.34
C SER A 33 -4.12 0.33 12.32
N ALA A 34 -5.02 0.80 13.18
CA ALA A 34 -5.36 2.22 13.37
C ALA A 34 -5.67 2.98 12.06
N LEU A 35 -6.70 2.53 11.33
CA LEU A 35 -7.15 3.18 10.07
C LEU A 35 -7.50 4.66 10.24
N SER A 36 -7.95 5.09 11.42
CA SER A 36 -8.19 6.51 11.75
C SER A 36 -6.94 7.38 11.60
N GLU A 37 -5.76 6.79 11.79
CA GLU A 37 -4.45 7.44 11.63
C GLU A 37 -3.89 7.29 10.20
N GLY A 38 -4.68 6.71 9.30
CA GLY A 38 -4.24 6.37 7.95
C GLY A 38 -3.48 5.04 7.85
N GLY A 39 -3.56 4.21 8.89
CA GLY A 39 -2.86 2.94 9.01
C GLY A 39 -1.46 3.07 9.61
N ILE A 40 -1.11 2.14 10.50
CA ILE A 40 0.22 1.94 11.07
C ILE A 40 0.59 0.46 10.98
N THR A 41 1.83 0.10 11.32
CA THR A 41 2.31 -1.29 11.33
C THR A 41 1.35 -2.19 12.13
N PRO A 42 0.89 -3.33 11.58
CA PRO A 42 0.04 -4.26 12.31
C PRO A 42 0.82 -4.98 13.40
N SER A 43 0.14 -5.38 14.47
CA SER A 43 0.78 -6.22 15.48
C SER A 43 1.20 -7.58 14.89
N TYR A 44 2.25 -8.17 15.44
CA TYR A 44 2.69 -9.53 15.09
C TYR A 44 1.56 -10.56 15.20
N GLY A 45 0.73 -10.46 16.25
CA GLY A 45 -0.41 -11.35 16.46
C GLY A 45 -1.45 -11.23 15.34
N LEU A 46 -1.78 -10.01 14.93
CA LEU A 46 -2.71 -9.77 13.83
C LEU A 46 -2.17 -10.33 12.50
N ALA A 47 -0.89 -10.08 12.20
CA ALA A 47 -0.25 -10.61 11.00
C ALA A 47 -0.24 -12.15 10.96
N LYS A 48 0.06 -12.79 12.10
CA LYS A 48 0.01 -14.26 12.24
C LYS A 48 -1.39 -14.83 11.95
N GLN A 49 -2.42 -14.21 12.49
CA GLN A 49 -3.82 -14.63 12.26
C GLN A 49 -4.24 -14.41 10.80
N ALA A 50 -3.87 -13.28 10.21
CA ALA A 50 -4.19 -12.98 8.82
C ALA A 50 -3.52 -13.98 7.85
N LEU A 51 -2.27 -14.36 8.09
CA LEU A 51 -1.58 -15.39 7.30
C LEU A 51 -2.27 -16.75 7.36
N ALA A 52 -2.82 -17.12 8.53
CA ALA A 52 -3.55 -18.37 8.70
C ALA A 52 -4.83 -18.45 7.83
N LEU A 53 -5.33 -17.35 7.31
CA LEU A 53 -6.45 -17.32 6.36
C LEU A 53 -6.07 -17.83 4.97
N GLY A 54 -4.77 -17.99 4.66
CA GLY A 54 -4.28 -18.46 3.35
C GLY A 54 -4.41 -17.42 2.23
N MET A 55 -4.50 -16.14 2.57
CA MET A 55 -4.47 -15.02 1.63
C MET A 55 -3.05 -14.48 1.44
N LYS A 56 -2.83 -13.74 0.36
CA LYS A 56 -1.63 -12.91 0.23
C LYS A 56 -1.72 -11.72 1.17
N VAL A 57 -0.76 -11.57 2.07
CA VAL A 57 -0.69 -10.49 3.06
C VAL A 57 0.49 -9.59 2.75
N HIS A 58 0.24 -8.32 2.50
CA HIS A 58 1.23 -7.25 2.49
C HIS A 58 1.05 -6.43 3.76
N ALA A 59 2.09 -6.31 4.59
CA ALA A 59 2.00 -5.59 5.85
C ALA A 59 2.45 -4.14 5.68
N LEU A 60 1.62 -3.20 6.12
CA LEU A 60 2.02 -1.79 6.19
C LEU A 60 3.12 -1.61 7.22
N ILE A 61 4.18 -0.92 6.85
CA ILE A 61 5.28 -0.55 7.73
C ILE A 61 5.27 0.95 7.92
N ARG A 62 4.67 1.40 9.01
CA ARG A 62 4.52 2.80 9.36
C ARG A 62 4.45 2.94 10.87
N PRO A 63 5.48 3.53 11.52
CA PRO A 63 5.61 3.51 12.99
C PRO A 63 4.59 4.42 13.69
N ARG A 64 4.07 5.43 12.99
CA ARG A 64 3.11 6.41 13.53
C ARG A 64 2.24 7.03 12.43
N GLY A 65 1.16 7.66 12.81
CA GLY A 65 0.39 8.58 11.97
C GLY A 65 1.16 9.87 11.64
N GLY A 66 0.50 10.80 10.94
CA GLY A 66 1.08 12.07 10.50
C GLY A 66 1.82 11.97 9.17
N ASP A 67 2.96 12.68 9.07
CA ASP A 67 3.78 12.77 7.86
C ASP A 67 4.64 11.51 7.61
N PHE A 68 5.50 11.60 6.60
CA PHE A 68 6.39 10.51 6.17
C PHE A 68 7.88 10.90 6.30
N LEU A 69 8.16 11.92 7.11
CA LEU A 69 9.51 12.31 7.48
C LEU A 69 9.88 11.60 8.78
N TYR A 70 10.78 10.64 8.72
CA TYR A 70 11.14 9.80 9.86
C TYR A 70 12.54 10.12 10.38
N ASN A 71 12.69 10.05 11.71
CA ASN A 71 14.00 10.12 12.33
C ASN A 71 14.73 8.76 12.28
N PRO A 72 16.04 8.70 12.60
CA PRO A 72 16.80 7.44 12.53
C PRO A 72 16.21 6.30 13.37
N HIS A 73 15.67 6.57 14.57
CA HIS A 73 15.07 5.55 15.43
C HIS A 73 13.76 5.00 14.85
N GLU A 74 12.97 5.85 14.18
CA GLU A 74 11.76 5.40 13.47
C GLU A 74 12.14 4.50 12.30
N ILE A 75 13.20 4.84 11.54
CA ILE A 75 13.69 3.99 10.45
C ILE A 75 14.23 2.66 10.99
N ASP A 76 14.97 2.67 12.11
CA ASP A 76 15.42 1.43 12.75
C ASP A 76 14.23 0.55 13.16
N THR A 77 13.19 1.13 13.76
CA THR A 77 11.95 0.42 14.12
C THR A 77 11.29 -0.18 12.87
N MET A 78 11.20 0.58 11.76
CA MET A 78 10.61 0.08 10.51
C MET A 78 11.41 -1.10 9.93
N VAL A 79 12.74 -1.06 10.00
CA VAL A 79 13.62 -2.16 9.57
C VAL A 79 13.39 -3.41 10.41
N ASP A 80 13.35 -3.28 11.74
CA ASP A 80 13.09 -4.38 12.66
C ASP A 80 11.69 -5.01 12.44
N ASP A 81 10.67 -4.18 12.23
CA ASP A 81 9.31 -4.63 11.88
C ASP A 81 9.28 -5.43 10.57
N ILE A 82 9.98 -4.94 9.53
CA ILE A 82 10.08 -5.64 8.25
C ILE A 82 10.71 -7.01 8.43
N GLU A 83 11.84 -7.09 9.13
CA GLU A 83 12.52 -8.37 9.39
C GLU A 83 11.65 -9.34 10.17
N ALA A 84 10.97 -8.86 11.23
CA ALA A 84 10.11 -9.68 12.05
C ALA A 84 8.92 -10.24 11.26
N LEU A 85 8.26 -9.39 10.46
CA LEU A 85 7.10 -9.77 9.65
C LEU A 85 7.51 -10.66 8.46
N ARG A 86 8.67 -10.41 7.84
CA ARG A 86 9.24 -11.29 6.81
C ARG A 86 9.52 -12.68 7.35
N ARG A 87 10.15 -12.79 8.52
CA ARG A 87 10.39 -14.11 9.20
C ARG A 87 9.08 -14.80 9.56
N LEU A 88 8.01 -14.06 9.84
CA LEU A 88 6.67 -14.61 10.07
C LEU A 88 6.06 -15.18 8.78
N GLY A 89 6.50 -14.73 7.62
CA GLY A 89 6.06 -15.23 6.31
C GLY A 89 5.06 -14.33 5.60
N VAL A 90 5.04 -13.01 5.85
CA VAL A 90 4.23 -12.09 5.02
C VAL A 90 4.74 -12.11 3.58
N HIS A 91 3.84 -11.91 2.64
CA HIS A 91 4.13 -12.00 1.21
C HIS A 91 4.74 -10.70 0.66
N GLY A 92 4.60 -9.62 1.41
CA GLY A 92 5.16 -8.33 1.06
C GLY A 92 5.03 -7.31 2.18
N VAL A 93 5.67 -6.16 1.98
CA VAL A 93 5.61 -5.00 2.86
C VAL A 93 5.24 -3.75 2.06
N VAL A 94 4.63 -2.80 2.75
CA VAL A 94 4.21 -1.52 2.18
C VAL A 94 4.95 -0.42 2.92
N ILE A 95 5.81 0.30 2.23
CA ILE A 95 6.78 1.24 2.79
C ILE A 95 6.72 2.61 2.11
N GLY A 96 7.38 3.60 2.68
CA GLY A 96 7.64 4.90 2.05
C GLY A 96 8.14 5.91 3.07
N ALA A 97 9.14 6.68 2.68
CA ALA A 97 9.70 7.78 3.45
C ALA A 97 10.04 8.94 2.53
N LEU A 98 9.90 10.15 3.04
CA LEU A 98 10.18 11.40 2.33
C LEU A 98 11.22 12.23 3.09
N THR A 99 11.94 13.06 2.34
CA THR A 99 12.80 14.12 2.88
C THR A 99 11.95 15.34 3.29
N PRO A 100 12.52 16.30 4.04
CA PRO A 100 11.84 17.56 4.35
C PRO A 100 11.39 18.36 3.11
N ASP A 101 12.08 18.18 1.99
CA ASP A 101 11.78 18.86 0.71
C ASP A 101 10.71 18.14 -0.12
N GLY A 102 10.17 17.01 0.35
CA GLY A 102 9.18 16.21 -0.36
C GLY A 102 9.76 15.33 -1.46
N ASP A 103 11.05 15.00 -1.41
CA ASP A 103 11.66 13.99 -2.26
C ASP A 103 11.57 12.61 -1.60
N ILE A 104 11.75 11.55 -2.38
CA ILE A 104 11.89 10.20 -1.81
C ILE A 104 13.18 10.15 -0.95
N ASP A 105 13.05 9.76 0.31
CA ASP A 105 14.24 9.44 1.11
C ASP A 105 14.82 8.09 0.66
N VAL A 106 15.66 8.18 -0.37
CA VAL A 106 16.26 6.99 -1.00
C VAL A 106 17.13 6.22 -0.01
N ALA A 107 17.80 6.90 0.93
CA ALA A 107 18.66 6.24 1.90
C ALA A 107 17.85 5.40 2.90
N ALA A 108 16.80 5.99 3.48
CA ALA A 108 15.88 5.28 4.36
C ALA A 108 15.14 4.15 3.64
N CYS A 109 14.61 4.43 2.45
CA CYS A 109 13.89 3.41 1.66
C CYS A 109 14.79 2.25 1.27
N ARG A 110 16.06 2.47 0.95
CA ARG A 110 17.02 1.40 0.62
C ARG A 110 17.23 0.45 1.80
N ARG A 111 17.38 0.95 3.02
CA ARG A 111 17.47 0.11 4.22
C ARG A 111 16.25 -0.79 4.39
N MET A 112 15.06 -0.24 4.18
CA MET A 112 13.81 -1.00 4.25
C MET A 112 13.70 -2.06 3.15
N VAL A 113 14.12 -1.73 1.92
CA VAL A 113 14.16 -2.67 0.79
C VAL A 113 15.13 -3.82 1.04
N GLU A 114 16.32 -3.52 1.57
CA GLU A 114 17.32 -4.53 1.95
C GLU A 114 16.79 -5.47 3.03
N ALA A 115 16.10 -4.94 4.07
CA ALA A 115 15.49 -5.75 5.12
C ALA A 115 14.37 -6.68 4.59
N ALA A 116 13.69 -6.28 3.52
CA ALA A 116 12.63 -7.08 2.90
C ALA A 116 13.13 -8.35 2.17
N GLU A 117 14.42 -8.42 1.77
CA GLU A 117 15.08 -9.63 1.22
C GLU A 117 14.19 -10.47 0.27
N GLY A 118 13.75 -9.88 -0.82
CA GLY A 118 13.08 -10.60 -1.91
C GLY A 118 11.58 -10.85 -1.75
N ILE A 119 10.93 -10.46 -0.64
CA ILE A 119 9.46 -10.38 -0.61
C ILE A 119 8.96 -9.15 -1.37
N ASN A 120 7.67 -9.11 -1.73
CA ASN A 120 7.13 -7.99 -2.49
C ASN A 120 7.21 -6.67 -1.71
N ILE A 121 7.48 -5.57 -2.44
CA ILE A 121 7.55 -4.23 -1.87
C ILE A 121 6.58 -3.33 -2.63
N THR A 122 5.68 -2.69 -1.88
CA THR A 122 4.81 -1.62 -2.39
C THR A 122 5.25 -0.30 -1.79
N PHE A 123 5.48 0.72 -2.61
CA PHE A 123 5.64 2.08 -2.12
C PHE A 123 4.26 2.70 -1.93
N HIS A 124 3.96 3.20 -0.74
CA HIS A 124 2.63 3.67 -0.37
C HIS A 124 2.38 5.14 -0.76
N ARG A 125 1.24 5.68 -0.32
CA ARG A 125 0.76 7.03 -0.64
C ARG A 125 1.60 8.20 -0.09
N ALA A 126 2.77 7.96 0.53
CA ALA A 126 3.77 9.01 0.70
C ALA A 126 4.12 9.65 -0.66
N PHE A 127 4.07 8.87 -1.74
CA PHE A 127 4.20 9.36 -3.12
C PHE A 127 3.25 10.51 -3.45
N ASP A 128 2.03 10.49 -2.92
CA ASP A 128 1.05 11.55 -3.17
C ASP A 128 1.42 12.89 -2.52
N ARG A 129 2.50 12.93 -1.73
CA ARG A 129 3.08 14.12 -1.09
C ARG A 129 4.43 14.54 -1.67
N CYS A 130 4.96 13.77 -2.64
CA CYS A 130 6.23 14.15 -3.27
C CYS A 130 6.06 15.37 -4.19
N ARG A 131 7.13 16.16 -4.33
CA ARG A 131 7.10 17.38 -5.15
C ARG A 131 7.16 17.09 -6.67
N CYS A 132 7.89 16.06 -7.09
CA CYS A 132 8.13 15.71 -8.49
C CYS A 132 7.76 14.24 -8.75
N PRO A 133 6.49 13.92 -9.09
CA PRO A 133 6.02 12.54 -9.19
C PRO A 133 6.73 11.72 -10.28
N GLN A 134 7.16 12.34 -11.38
CA GLN A 134 7.88 11.65 -12.45
C GLN A 134 9.27 11.21 -12.03
N GLU A 135 10.02 12.05 -11.31
CA GLU A 135 11.33 11.73 -10.77
C GLU A 135 11.22 10.73 -9.62
N ALA A 136 10.24 10.91 -8.74
CA ALA A 136 9.94 9.99 -7.64
C ALA A 136 9.63 8.58 -8.15
N LEU A 137 8.89 8.44 -9.26
CA LEU A 137 8.63 7.14 -9.87
C LEU A 137 9.93 6.45 -10.29
N GLU A 138 10.85 7.15 -10.95
CA GLU A 138 12.13 6.56 -11.37
C GLU A 138 12.99 6.13 -10.15
N GLN A 139 12.99 6.93 -9.08
CA GLN A 139 13.69 6.57 -7.84
C GLN A 139 13.09 5.31 -7.19
N ILE A 140 11.76 5.18 -7.15
CA ILE A 140 11.05 4.02 -6.61
C ILE A 140 11.31 2.77 -7.46
N ILE A 141 11.37 2.90 -8.79
CA ILE A 141 11.77 1.82 -9.70
C ILE A 141 13.21 1.40 -9.43
N ALA A 142 14.12 2.37 -9.32
CA ALA A 142 15.55 2.10 -9.04
C ALA A 142 15.79 1.47 -7.67
N LEU A 143 14.91 1.70 -6.70
CA LEU A 143 14.92 1.02 -5.39
C LEU A 143 14.49 -0.45 -5.49
N GLY A 144 13.86 -0.88 -6.58
CA GLY A 144 13.40 -2.26 -6.77
C GLY A 144 12.01 -2.54 -6.21
N CYS A 145 11.19 -1.52 -5.97
CA CYS A 145 9.79 -1.71 -5.56
C CYS A 145 8.99 -2.40 -6.67
N ASN A 146 8.10 -3.31 -6.28
CA ASN A 146 7.23 -4.04 -7.22
C ASN A 146 5.97 -3.25 -7.57
N ARG A 147 5.52 -2.35 -6.67
CA ARG A 147 4.27 -1.58 -6.79
C ARG A 147 4.43 -0.16 -6.27
N LEU A 148 3.62 0.71 -6.84
CA LEU A 148 3.38 2.06 -6.35
C LEU A 148 1.87 2.25 -6.14
N LEU A 149 1.46 2.46 -4.88
CA LEU A 149 0.09 2.83 -4.51
C LEU A 149 -0.04 4.36 -4.53
N THR A 150 -0.97 4.88 -5.32
CA THR A 150 -1.15 6.34 -5.46
C THR A 150 -2.61 6.72 -5.76
N SER A 151 -3.00 7.91 -5.34
CA SER A 151 -4.22 8.59 -5.79
C SER A 151 -3.95 9.59 -6.92
N GLY A 152 -2.73 9.62 -7.48
CA GLY A 152 -2.33 10.60 -8.48
C GLY A 152 -2.21 12.01 -7.90
N GLN A 153 -1.72 12.13 -6.65
CA GLN A 153 -1.59 13.40 -5.91
C GLN A 153 -2.90 14.17 -5.75
N ALA A 154 -4.03 13.52 -5.97
CA ALA A 154 -5.37 14.10 -5.86
C ALA A 154 -6.11 13.55 -4.62
N PRO A 155 -7.22 14.16 -4.19
CA PRO A 155 -8.03 13.65 -3.07
C PRO A 155 -8.52 12.22 -3.28
N THR A 156 -8.80 11.82 -4.52
CA THR A 156 -9.21 10.45 -4.87
C THR A 156 -8.51 9.96 -6.14
N ALA A 157 -8.38 8.64 -6.30
CA ALA A 157 -7.81 8.03 -7.50
C ALA A 157 -8.56 8.39 -8.79
N LEU A 158 -9.87 8.60 -8.71
CA LEU A 158 -10.66 9.02 -9.86
C LEU A 158 -10.29 10.44 -10.31
N GLN A 159 -10.11 11.36 -9.36
CA GLN A 159 -9.69 12.73 -9.66
C GLN A 159 -8.24 12.80 -10.15
N GLY A 160 -7.38 11.91 -9.68
CA GLY A 160 -5.98 11.80 -10.11
C GLY A 160 -5.74 10.89 -11.30
N ALA A 161 -6.80 10.40 -11.97
CA ALA A 161 -6.69 9.38 -13.02
C ALA A 161 -5.76 9.78 -14.17
N GLU A 162 -5.68 11.07 -14.51
CA GLU A 162 -4.79 11.58 -15.58
C GLU A 162 -3.31 11.39 -15.22
N LEU A 163 -2.91 11.80 -14.01
CA LEU A 163 -1.54 11.58 -13.55
C LEU A 163 -1.25 10.09 -13.41
N ILE A 164 -2.18 9.28 -12.85
CA ILE A 164 -2.01 7.84 -12.74
C ILE A 164 -1.80 7.21 -14.11
N ALA A 165 -2.59 7.58 -15.14
CA ALA A 165 -2.40 7.10 -16.51
C ALA A 165 -1.03 7.49 -17.08
N SER A 166 -0.55 8.70 -16.79
CA SER A 166 0.80 9.14 -17.16
C SER A 166 1.88 8.29 -16.52
N LEU A 167 1.76 8.02 -15.21
CA LEU A 167 2.69 7.15 -14.45
C LEU A 167 2.66 5.71 -14.99
N VAL A 168 1.50 5.16 -15.36
CA VAL A 168 1.39 3.83 -15.98
C VAL A 168 2.16 3.78 -17.29
N ARG A 169 2.04 4.81 -18.13
CA ARG A 169 2.81 4.90 -19.39
C ARG A 169 4.31 5.03 -19.13
N GLN A 170 4.71 5.90 -18.20
CA GLN A 170 6.12 6.10 -17.82
C GLN A 170 6.73 4.84 -17.22
N ALA A 171 6.01 4.13 -16.36
CA ALA A 171 6.43 2.88 -15.76
C ALA A 171 6.77 1.81 -16.80
N ALA A 172 6.05 1.78 -17.93
CA ALA A 172 6.29 0.86 -19.06
C ALA A 172 6.50 -0.61 -18.62
N GLY A 173 5.73 -1.06 -17.60
CA GLY A 173 5.80 -2.41 -17.06
C GLY A 173 6.97 -2.67 -16.08
N ARG A 174 7.83 -1.69 -15.80
CA ARG A 174 8.94 -1.83 -14.83
C ARG A 174 8.47 -1.91 -13.37
N ILE A 175 7.32 -1.34 -13.08
CA ILE A 175 6.64 -1.34 -11.78
C ILE A 175 5.13 -1.33 -12.01
N ILE A 176 4.37 -1.90 -11.10
CA ILE A 176 2.90 -1.86 -11.14
C ILE A 176 2.42 -0.55 -10.49
N ILE A 177 1.66 0.24 -11.22
CA ILE A 177 0.97 1.41 -10.67
C ILE A 177 -0.42 0.96 -10.22
N MET A 178 -0.70 1.10 -8.93
CA MET A 178 -1.94 0.65 -8.29
C MET A 178 -2.74 1.86 -7.79
N PRO A 179 -3.84 2.24 -8.46
CA PRO A 179 -4.72 3.30 -7.98
C PRO A 179 -5.35 2.96 -6.63
N GLY A 180 -5.38 3.91 -5.70
CA GLY A 180 -6.04 3.79 -4.41
C GLY A 180 -6.51 5.13 -3.88
N CYS A 181 -7.31 5.11 -2.82
CA CYS A 181 -8.05 6.21 -2.24
C CYS A 181 -9.38 6.54 -2.95
N GLY A 182 -10.47 6.40 -2.21
CA GLY A 182 -11.82 6.66 -2.71
C GLY A 182 -12.33 5.63 -3.74
N VAL A 183 -11.64 4.51 -3.88
CA VAL A 183 -12.05 3.40 -4.74
C VAL A 183 -13.22 2.64 -4.09
N ASN A 184 -14.24 2.36 -4.90
CA ASN A 184 -15.42 1.59 -4.49
C ASN A 184 -16.05 0.87 -5.71
N ALA A 185 -17.07 0.05 -5.49
CA ALA A 185 -17.70 -0.76 -6.53
C ALA A 185 -18.27 0.07 -7.70
N ASN A 186 -18.65 1.34 -7.47
CA ASN A 186 -19.26 2.18 -8.49
C ASN A 186 -18.23 2.85 -9.41
N ASN A 187 -16.98 2.98 -8.98
CA ASN A 187 -15.95 3.71 -9.73
C ASN A 187 -14.72 2.86 -10.12
N ALA A 188 -14.54 1.67 -9.55
CA ALA A 188 -13.36 0.85 -9.80
C ALA A 188 -13.13 0.54 -11.29
N ALA A 189 -14.18 0.12 -12.00
CA ALA A 189 -14.10 -0.17 -13.44
C ALA A 189 -13.73 1.08 -14.27
N GLN A 190 -14.28 2.25 -13.90
CA GLN A 190 -13.96 3.52 -14.54
C GLN A 190 -12.49 3.90 -14.32
N ILE A 191 -12.00 3.80 -13.07
CA ILE A 191 -10.59 4.09 -12.74
C ILE A 191 -9.65 3.20 -13.54
N LEU A 192 -9.89 1.89 -13.56
CA LEU A 192 -9.07 0.94 -14.32
C LEU A 192 -9.08 1.25 -15.83
N SER A 193 -10.24 1.62 -16.39
CA SER A 193 -10.37 2.00 -17.79
C SER A 193 -9.60 3.28 -18.14
N LEU A 194 -9.69 4.30 -17.28
CA LEU A 194 -9.05 5.60 -17.49
C LEU A 194 -7.53 5.52 -17.32
N THR A 195 -7.07 4.73 -16.36
CA THR A 195 -5.64 4.68 -15.99
C THR A 195 -4.85 3.63 -16.73
N GLY A 196 -5.51 2.56 -17.20
CA GLY A 196 -4.85 1.37 -17.75
C GLY A 196 -4.16 0.50 -16.70
N ALA A 197 -4.38 0.77 -15.41
CA ALA A 197 -3.84 -0.03 -14.32
C ALA A 197 -4.37 -1.48 -14.34
N THR A 198 -3.58 -2.39 -13.78
CA THR A 198 -3.92 -3.83 -13.70
C THR A 198 -4.24 -4.30 -12.30
N GLU A 199 -3.90 -3.51 -11.30
CA GLU A 199 -4.21 -3.74 -9.90
C GLU A 199 -4.92 -2.51 -9.34
N ILE A 200 -5.76 -2.69 -8.32
CA ILE A 200 -6.50 -1.61 -7.67
C ILE A 200 -6.58 -1.86 -6.17
N HIS A 201 -6.51 -0.77 -5.38
CA HIS A 201 -6.58 -0.83 -3.92
C HIS A 201 -7.85 -0.12 -3.42
N ALA A 202 -8.55 -0.77 -2.49
CA ALA A 202 -9.75 -0.23 -1.85
C ALA A 202 -9.74 -0.48 -0.34
N SER A 203 -10.32 0.45 0.44
CA SER A 203 -10.57 0.20 1.87
C SER A 203 -11.77 -0.73 2.09
N ALA A 204 -12.77 -0.66 1.19
CA ALA A 204 -14.02 -1.43 1.27
C ALA A 204 -14.66 -1.40 2.69
N SER A 205 -14.44 -0.29 3.42
CA SER A 205 -14.81 -0.15 4.83
C SER A 205 -16.30 0.11 5.00
N THR A 206 -16.85 -0.43 6.09
CA THR A 206 -18.22 -0.12 6.55
C THR A 206 -18.18 0.13 8.06
N MET A 207 -19.12 0.96 8.52
CA MET A 207 -19.26 1.24 9.96
C MET A 207 -19.94 0.06 10.64
N MET A 208 -19.29 -0.50 11.66
CA MET A 208 -19.85 -1.54 12.52
C MET A 208 -20.27 -0.92 13.86
N PRO A 209 -21.51 -1.11 14.30
CA PRO A 209 -21.92 -0.63 15.62
C PRO A 209 -21.21 -1.42 16.73
N SER A 210 -20.85 -0.73 17.81
CA SER A 210 -20.34 -1.41 19.00
C SER A 210 -21.45 -2.25 19.63
N LEU A 211 -21.10 -3.47 20.08
CA LEU A 211 -21.98 -4.31 20.88
C LEU A 211 -21.87 -4.00 22.39
N MET A 212 -20.95 -3.09 22.76
CA MET A 212 -20.82 -2.63 24.14
C MET A 212 -22.06 -1.84 24.55
N LYS A 213 -22.51 -2.05 25.79
CA LYS A 213 -23.68 -1.36 26.36
C LYS A 213 -23.28 -0.12 27.18
N PHE A 214 -21.99 0.03 27.51
CA PHE A 214 -21.42 1.12 28.30
C PHE A 214 -20.07 1.53 27.72
#